data_98ca516791e994d0d290d1586570bd4b
#
_entry.id   98ca516791e994d0d290d1586570bd4b
#
_cell.length_a   1.000
_cell.length_b   1.000
_cell.length_c   1.000
_cell.angle_alpha   90.00
_cell.angle_beta   90.00
_cell.angle_gamma   90.00
#
_symmetry.space_group_name_H-M   'P 1'
#
loop_
_entity.id
_entity.type
_entity.pdbx_description
1 polymer ?
#
loop_
_entity_poly.entity_id
_entity_poly.type
_entity_poly.pdbx_seq_one_letter_code
_entity_poly.pdbx_strand_id
1 'polypeptide(L)'
;KLGQLYPNQKVLLVDAQLAGEGASSRNSGYLVDTTLNDGFTSNKELENYKKKADIYKIGIKAVKKFIKEHQVDCDWNECGKYFASSKIQDENILENFSKTLSKLGFENEFIYKNDLSNKLGTKFYNVAIYTKGGILIHPGKLVRAMIDTLPKNVYLFENTPLINWQKKRNSIKCQFKNSHVQADKIIF
;
A
#
# COMPACT_ATOMS: atom_id res chain seq x y z
N LYS A 1 -13.07 -8.41 0.79
CA LYS A 1 -13.46 -8.38 2.23
C LYS A 1 -14.96 -8.32 2.43
N LEU A 2 -15.71 -7.43 1.74
CA LEU A 2 -17.17 -7.34 1.88
C LEU A 2 -17.87 -8.66 1.56
N GLY A 3 -17.51 -9.30 0.44
CA GLY A 3 -18.08 -10.60 0.08
C GLY A 3 -17.84 -11.69 1.13
N GLN A 4 -16.69 -11.66 1.81
CA GLN A 4 -16.39 -12.59 2.91
C GLN A 4 -17.19 -12.28 4.18
N LEU A 5 -17.41 -10.99 4.49
CA LEU A 5 -18.17 -10.56 5.66
C LEU A 5 -19.67 -10.80 5.51
N TYR A 6 -20.17 -10.74 4.28
CA TYR A 6 -21.60 -10.87 3.94
C TYR A 6 -21.81 -11.96 2.89
N PRO A 7 -21.54 -13.24 3.20
CA PRO A 7 -21.55 -14.32 2.21
C PRO A 7 -22.91 -14.57 1.54
N ASN A 8 -23.99 -14.19 2.20
CA ASN A 8 -25.35 -14.33 1.68
C ASN A 8 -25.83 -13.11 0.89
N GLN A 9 -25.02 -12.04 0.77
CA GLN A 9 -25.36 -10.86 -0.01
C GLN A 9 -24.62 -10.87 -1.34
N LYS A 10 -25.30 -10.43 -2.40
CA LYS A 10 -24.63 -10.19 -3.68
C LYS A 10 -23.89 -8.86 -3.62
N VAL A 11 -22.63 -8.85 -4.02
CA VAL A 11 -21.79 -7.66 -4.13
C VAL A 11 -21.46 -7.44 -5.59
N LEU A 12 -21.85 -6.29 -6.15
CA LEU A 12 -21.37 -5.88 -7.46
C LEU A 12 -20.15 -5.00 -7.28
N LEU A 13 -19.06 -5.38 -7.93
CA LEU A 13 -17.85 -4.60 -8.06
C LEU A 13 -17.78 -4.11 -9.51
N VAL A 14 -17.81 -2.81 -9.70
CA VAL A 14 -17.79 -2.23 -11.05
C VAL A 14 -16.57 -1.34 -11.21
N ASP A 15 -15.92 -1.43 -12.35
CA ASP A 15 -14.80 -0.59 -12.73
C ASP A 15 -15.07 0.03 -14.11
N ALA A 16 -14.70 1.29 -14.28
CA ALA A 16 -14.83 2.01 -15.55
C ALA A 16 -13.86 1.47 -16.62
N GLN A 17 -12.80 0.82 -16.20
CA GLN A 17 -11.74 0.23 -17.03
C GLN A 17 -11.62 -1.27 -16.73
N LEU A 18 -10.56 -1.91 -17.20
CA LEU A 18 -10.18 -3.23 -16.72
C LEU A 18 -9.66 -3.12 -15.27
N ALA A 19 -10.01 -4.06 -14.44
CA ALA A 19 -9.54 -4.08 -13.06
C ALA A 19 -8.01 -4.22 -13.01
N GLY A 20 -7.38 -3.29 -12.31
CA GLY A 20 -5.91 -3.19 -12.28
C GLY A 20 -5.33 -2.17 -13.27
N GLU A 21 -6.12 -1.51 -14.09
CA GLU A 21 -5.63 -0.42 -14.95
C GLU A 21 -5.34 0.89 -14.20
N GLY A 22 -5.80 1.00 -12.95
CA GLY A 22 -5.59 2.15 -12.11
C GLY A 22 -4.27 2.14 -11.32
N ALA A 23 -4.12 3.07 -10.36
CA ALA A 23 -2.92 3.29 -9.57
C ALA A 23 -2.48 2.07 -8.74
N SER A 24 -3.41 1.19 -8.34
CA SER A 24 -3.11 0.01 -7.52
C SER A 24 -2.17 -0.99 -8.22
N SER A 25 -2.18 -1.05 -9.54
CA SER A 25 -1.27 -1.89 -10.34
C SER A 25 -0.14 -1.13 -11.02
N ARG A 26 -0.26 0.21 -11.12
CA ARG A 26 0.67 1.07 -11.85
C ARG A 26 1.52 1.92 -10.89
N ASN A 27 2.14 1.26 -9.94
CA ASN A 27 3.07 1.88 -9.00
C ASN A 27 4.35 1.06 -8.88
N SER A 28 5.30 1.53 -8.09
CA SER A 28 6.60 0.86 -7.92
C SER A 28 6.54 -0.48 -7.15
N GLY A 29 5.40 -0.86 -6.61
CA GLY A 29 5.26 -2.08 -5.81
C GLY A 29 5.97 -2.03 -4.46
N TYR A 30 6.27 -0.84 -3.94
CA TYR A 30 7.05 -0.68 -2.73
C TYR A 30 6.14 -0.51 -1.51
N LEU A 31 6.05 -1.55 -0.69
CA LEU A 31 5.34 -1.53 0.58
C LEU A 31 6.30 -1.11 1.69
N VAL A 32 5.94 -0.11 2.46
CA VAL A 32 6.78 0.46 3.52
C VAL A 32 6.02 0.59 4.83
N ASP A 33 6.72 0.37 5.94
CA ASP A 33 6.18 0.53 7.29
C ASP A 33 6.48 1.89 7.92
N THR A 34 7.46 2.62 7.37
CA THR A 34 7.90 3.94 7.84
C THR A 34 8.31 4.82 6.66
N THR A 35 8.19 6.14 6.79
CA THR A 35 8.61 7.12 5.77
C THR A 35 9.11 8.40 6.43
N LEU A 36 10.07 9.10 5.80
CA LEU A 36 10.55 10.41 6.22
C LEU A 36 9.47 11.50 6.15
N ASN A 37 8.48 11.32 5.28
CA ASN A 37 7.48 12.35 4.99
C ASN A 37 6.39 12.49 6.07
N ASP A 38 6.36 11.61 7.07
CA ASP A 38 5.31 11.61 8.09
C ASP A 38 5.56 12.62 9.23
N GLY A 39 6.74 13.29 9.23
CA GLY A 39 7.14 14.21 10.29
C GLY A 39 7.64 13.49 11.56
N PHE A 40 8.67 14.03 12.19
CA PHE A 40 9.29 13.40 13.38
C PHE A 40 9.98 14.43 14.30
N THR A 41 9.65 15.71 14.19
CA THR A 41 10.36 16.79 14.88
C THR A 41 9.68 17.24 16.17
N SER A 42 8.37 17.04 16.31
CA SER A 42 7.60 17.37 17.50
C SER A 42 6.97 16.13 18.14
N ASN A 43 6.63 16.21 19.44
CA ASN A 43 5.99 15.10 20.15
C ASN A 43 4.67 14.65 19.49
N LYS A 44 3.88 15.62 19.00
CA LYS A 44 2.61 15.34 18.31
C LYS A 44 2.85 14.60 16.98
N GLU A 45 3.88 14.97 16.24
CA GLU A 45 4.28 14.27 15.01
C GLU A 45 4.76 12.86 15.32
N LEU A 46 5.54 12.65 16.38
CA LEU A 46 6.01 11.33 16.81
C LEU A 46 4.87 10.38 17.17
N GLU A 47 3.84 10.86 17.88
CA GLU A 47 2.65 10.06 18.19
C GLU A 47 1.90 9.67 16.92
N ASN A 48 1.72 10.62 15.99
CA ASN A 48 1.09 10.36 14.71
C ASN A 48 1.92 9.41 13.84
N TYR A 49 3.24 9.58 13.84
CA TYR A 49 4.18 8.73 13.14
C TYR A 49 4.02 7.27 13.58
N LYS A 50 4.03 7.02 14.90
CA LYS A 50 3.85 5.69 15.47
C LYS A 50 2.52 5.07 15.06
N LYS A 51 1.41 5.82 15.18
CA LYS A 51 0.07 5.37 14.77
C LYS A 51 0.03 4.98 13.29
N LYS A 52 0.61 5.80 12.41
CA LYS A 52 0.69 5.51 10.97
C LYS A 52 1.52 4.26 10.69
N ALA A 53 2.70 4.15 11.30
CA ALA A 53 3.56 2.99 11.13
C ALA A 53 2.87 1.69 11.59
N ASP A 54 2.11 1.73 12.68
CA ASP A 54 1.32 0.57 13.14
C ASP A 54 0.22 0.18 12.12
N ILE A 55 -0.46 1.17 11.52
CA ILE A 55 -1.45 0.95 10.45
C ILE A 55 -0.77 0.34 9.21
N TYR A 56 0.39 0.85 8.79
CA TYR A 56 1.14 0.32 7.66
C TYR A 56 1.55 -1.14 7.90
N LYS A 57 2.05 -1.46 9.10
CA LYS A 57 2.37 -2.85 9.49
C LYS A 57 1.16 -3.78 9.46
N ILE A 58 -0.02 -3.30 9.88
CA ILE A 58 -1.28 -4.05 9.77
C ILE A 58 -1.62 -4.32 8.30
N GLY A 59 -1.50 -3.30 7.44
CA GLY A 59 -1.71 -3.43 6.00
C GLY A 59 -0.77 -4.45 5.35
N ILE A 60 0.53 -4.36 5.63
CA ILE A 60 1.55 -5.31 5.14
C ILE A 60 1.23 -6.74 5.60
N LYS A 61 0.88 -6.93 6.87
CA LYS A 61 0.50 -8.25 7.40
C LYS A 61 -0.75 -8.80 6.69
N ALA A 62 -1.73 -7.96 6.39
CA ALA A 62 -2.94 -8.37 5.68
C ALA A 62 -2.62 -8.82 4.24
N VAL A 63 -1.77 -8.08 3.53
CA VAL A 63 -1.29 -8.47 2.18
C VAL A 63 -0.51 -9.78 2.24
N LYS A 64 0.44 -9.91 3.17
CA LYS A 64 1.24 -11.13 3.35
C LYS A 64 0.36 -12.35 3.66
N LYS A 65 -0.66 -12.17 4.49
CA LYS A 65 -1.64 -13.20 4.81
C LYS A 65 -2.40 -13.65 3.55
N PHE A 66 -2.92 -12.69 2.77
CA PHE A 66 -3.61 -12.97 1.52
C PHE A 66 -2.73 -13.75 0.53
N ILE A 67 -1.48 -13.30 0.33
CA ILE A 67 -0.50 -13.99 -0.54
C ILE A 67 -0.31 -15.44 -0.11
N LYS A 68 -0.15 -15.68 1.19
CA LYS A 68 0.04 -17.03 1.75
C LYS A 68 -1.21 -17.90 1.58
N GLU A 69 -2.39 -17.36 1.89
CA GLU A 69 -3.66 -18.10 1.83
C GLU A 69 -4.04 -18.51 0.42
N HIS A 70 -3.72 -17.66 -0.56
CA HIS A 70 -4.06 -17.89 -1.97
C HIS A 70 -2.87 -18.34 -2.83
N GLN A 71 -1.70 -18.60 -2.22
CA GLN A 71 -0.47 -19.04 -2.91
C GLN A 71 -0.08 -18.13 -4.09
N VAL A 72 -0.20 -16.80 -3.87
CA VAL A 72 0.04 -15.79 -4.91
C VAL A 72 1.52 -15.62 -5.17
N ASP A 73 1.95 -15.79 -6.40
CA ASP A 73 3.27 -15.37 -6.87
C ASP A 73 3.21 -13.91 -7.35
N CYS A 74 3.65 -12.99 -6.53
CA CYS A 74 3.74 -11.56 -6.83
C CYS A 74 5.13 -10.97 -6.61
N ASP A 75 6.17 -11.80 -6.74
CA ASP A 75 7.58 -11.42 -6.58
C ASP A 75 7.87 -10.79 -5.19
N TRP A 76 7.26 -11.34 -4.12
CA TRP A 76 7.43 -10.83 -2.76
C TRP A 76 8.89 -10.88 -2.32
N ASN A 77 9.49 -9.69 -2.07
CA ASN A 77 10.89 -9.56 -1.67
C ASN A 77 11.04 -8.59 -0.49
N GLU A 78 11.42 -9.11 0.68
CA GLU A 78 11.70 -8.33 1.90
C GLU A 78 13.11 -7.72 1.83
N CYS A 79 13.33 -6.80 0.90
CA CYS A 79 14.65 -6.21 0.61
C CYS A 79 15.07 -5.11 1.59
N GLY A 80 14.18 -4.65 2.48
CA GLY A 80 14.40 -3.46 3.27
C GLY A 80 14.34 -2.18 2.43
N LYS A 81 14.75 -1.06 3.03
CA LYS A 81 14.79 0.24 2.35
C LYS A 81 15.93 1.12 2.82
N TYR A 82 16.40 1.96 1.92
CA TYR A 82 17.39 2.99 2.18
C TYR A 82 16.76 4.38 2.06
N PHE A 83 16.95 5.20 3.07
CA PHE A 83 16.77 6.65 2.98
C PHE A 83 18.15 7.25 2.74
N ALA A 84 18.50 7.47 1.48
CA ALA A 84 19.84 7.88 1.09
C ALA A 84 19.86 9.33 0.59
N SER A 85 20.94 10.06 0.88
CA SER A 85 21.20 11.39 0.34
C SER A 85 22.60 11.49 -0.27
N SER A 86 22.69 12.21 -1.39
CA SER A 86 23.94 12.63 -2.00
C SER A 86 24.48 13.94 -1.40
N LYS A 87 23.70 14.63 -0.55
CA LYS A 87 24.10 15.90 0.06
C LYS A 87 24.63 15.66 1.47
N ILE A 88 25.83 16.15 1.75
CA ILE A 88 26.45 16.06 3.09
C ILE A 88 25.61 16.81 4.13
N GLN A 89 24.95 17.91 3.74
CA GLN A 89 24.11 18.71 4.64
C GLN A 89 22.94 17.92 5.25
N ASP A 90 22.48 16.86 4.58
CA ASP A 90 21.37 16.04 5.05
C ASP A 90 21.76 15.01 6.12
N GLU A 91 23.06 14.89 6.43
CA GLU A 91 23.56 13.94 7.43
C GLU A 91 22.90 14.14 8.78
N ASN A 92 22.84 15.38 9.28
CA ASN A 92 22.21 15.71 10.55
C ASN A 92 20.71 15.37 10.59
N ILE A 93 20.00 15.57 9.47
CA ILE A 93 18.56 15.25 9.36
C ILE A 93 18.39 13.74 9.44
N LEU A 94 19.18 13.00 8.68
CA LEU A 94 19.12 11.54 8.67
C LEU A 94 19.56 10.94 10.02
N GLU A 95 20.59 11.51 10.66
CA GLU A 95 21.01 11.07 11.98
C GLU A 95 19.91 11.26 13.04
N ASN A 96 19.24 12.42 13.04
CA ASN A 96 18.11 12.70 13.92
C ASN A 96 16.93 11.75 13.64
N PHE A 97 16.69 11.43 12.38
CA PHE A 97 15.66 10.46 12.00
C PHE A 97 16.03 9.05 12.47
N SER A 98 17.29 8.61 12.32
CA SER A 98 17.78 7.33 12.85
C SER A 98 17.56 7.22 14.36
N LYS A 99 17.95 8.25 15.12
CA LYS A 99 17.73 8.32 16.58
C LYS A 99 16.22 8.24 16.93
N THR A 100 15.40 8.90 16.14
CA THR A 100 13.93 8.86 16.30
C THR A 100 13.36 7.48 16.03
N LEU A 101 13.76 6.84 14.95
CA LEU A 101 13.36 5.46 14.65
C LEU A 101 13.73 4.51 15.78
N SER A 102 14.96 4.62 16.32
CA SER A 102 15.41 3.81 17.46
C SER A 102 14.57 4.04 18.71
N LYS A 103 14.23 5.29 19.05
CA LYS A 103 13.33 5.64 20.18
C LYS A 103 11.93 5.05 20.01
N LEU A 104 11.44 4.92 18.77
CA LEU A 104 10.14 4.33 18.46
C LEU A 104 10.19 2.80 18.33
N GLY A 105 11.35 2.18 18.55
CA GLY A 105 11.54 0.73 18.49
C GLY A 105 11.69 0.16 17.08
N PHE A 106 12.03 0.98 16.07
CA PHE A 106 12.35 0.51 14.74
C PHE A 106 13.84 0.21 14.61
N GLU A 107 14.16 -1.01 14.23
CA GLU A 107 15.54 -1.37 13.88
C GLU A 107 15.98 -0.58 12.65
N ASN A 108 17.11 0.09 12.78
CA ASN A 108 17.71 0.84 11.68
C ASN A 108 19.24 0.87 11.80
N GLU A 109 19.91 1.07 10.66
CA GLU A 109 21.36 1.17 10.54
C GLU A 109 21.69 2.48 9.84
N PHE A 110 22.51 3.33 10.47
CA PHE A 110 23.05 4.53 9.85
C PHE A 110 24.34 4.17 9.11
N ILE A 111 24.44 4.51 7.82
CA ILE A 111 25.48 4.03 6.93
C ILE A 111 26.17 5.21 6.26
N TYR A 112 27.49 5.29 6.40
CA TYR A 112 28.32 6.28 5.75
C TYR A 112 28.79 5.85 4.36
N LYS A 113 29.33 6.83 3.60
CA LYS A 113 29.65 6.73 2.17
C LYS A 113 30.41 5.45 1.77
N ASN A 114 31.45 5.07 2.51
CA ASN A 114 32.30 3.96 2.12
C ASN A 114 31.52 2.62 2.12
N ASP A 115 30.82 2.35 3.22
CA ASP A 115 30.05 1.13 3.35
C ASP A 115 28.80 1.17 2.43
N LEU A 116 28.20 2.36 2.29
CA LEU A 116 27.05 2.58 1.41
C LEU A 116 27.39 2.31 -0.05
N SER A 117 28.60 2.71 -0.51
CA SER A 117 29.07 2.44 -1.87
C SER A 117 29.14 0.95 -2.17
N ASN A 118 29.59 0.15 -1.22
CA ASN A 118 29.65 -1.29 -1.35
C ASN A 118 28.26 -1.93 -1.37
N LYS A 119 27.35 -1.45 -0.50
CA LYS A 119 25.97 -1.97 -0.39
C LYS A 119 25.10 -1.63 -1.61
N LEU A 120 25.23 -0.42 -2.17
CA LEU A 120 24.42 0.08 -3.28
C LEU A 120 25.05 -0.04 -4.67
N GLY A 121 26.33 -0.39 -4.74
CA GLY A 121 27.08 -0.47 -6.01
C GLY A 121 27.28 0.89 -6.69
N THR A 122 27.16 2.00 -5.94
CA THR A 122 27.33 3.36 -6.47
C THR A 122 27.98 4.29 -5.44
N LYS A 123 28.81 5.22 -5.91
CA LYS A 123 29.46 6.26 -5.08
C LYS A 123 28.65 7.56 -5.00
N PHE A 124 27.43 7.58 -5.56
CA PHE A 124 26.59 8.78 -5.65
C PHE A 124 26.11 9.27 -4.28
N TYR A 125 25.78 8.36 -3.38
CA TYR A 125 25.25 8.72 -2.07
C TYR A 125 26.36 8.87 -1.02
N ASN A 126 26.20 9.84 -0.11
CA ASN A 126 27.15 10.11 0.97
C ASN A 126 26.71 9.47 2.30
N VAL A 127 25.41 9.34 2.52
CA VAL A 127 24.86 8.86 3.76
C VAL A 127 23.51 8.20 3.52
N ALA A 128 23.16 7.21 4.34
CA ALA A 128 21.83 6.60 4.34
C ALA A 128 21.44 6.04 5.71
N ILE A 129 20.16 5.81 5.87
CA ILE A 129 19.59 4.93 6.89
C ILE A 129 19.00 3.74 6.18
N TYR A 130 19.36 2.54 6.62
CA TYR A 130 18.70 1.31 6.22
C TYR A 130 17.69 0.88 7.27
N THR A 131 16.50 0.42 6.86
CA THR A 131 15.48 -0.21 7.71
C THR A 131 14.94 -1.47 7.07
N LYS A 132 14.56 -2.48 7.86
CA LYS A 132 14.05 -3.77 7.37
C LYS A 132 12.62 -3.70 6.81
N GLY A 133 11.88 -2.62 7.07
CA GLY A 133 10.44 -2.51 6.78
C GLY A 133 10.07 -2.15 5.33
N GLY A 134 10.95 -2.43 4.37
CA GLY A 134 10.70 -2.25 2.93
C GLY A 134 10.52 -3.59 2.22
N ILE A 135 9.46 -3.69 1.43
CA ILE A 135 9.11 -4.89 0.68
C ILE A 135 8.79 -4.49 -0.75
N LEU A 136 9.38 -5.18 -1.73
CA LEU A 136 9.04 -5.05 -3.13
C LEU A 136 8.10 -6.16 -3.55
N ILE A 137 7.11 -5.82 -4.36
CA ILE A 137 6.18 -6.76 -5.00
C ILE A 137 5.93 -6.34 -6.44
N HIS A 138 5.39 -7.24 -7.23
CA HIS A 138 4.80 -6.89 -8.52
C HIS A 138 3.31 -6.52 -8.32
N PRO A 139 2.94 -5.22 -8.32
CA PRO A 139 1.59 -4.79 -7.95
C PRO A 139 0.53 -5.31 -8.91
N GLY A 140 0.83 -5.42 -10.21
CA GLY A 140 -0.09 -5.98 -11.20
C GLY A 140 -0.40 -7.47 -10.95
N LYS A 141 0.60 -8.29 -10.59
CA LYS A 141 0.39 -9.68 -10.22
C LYS A 141 -0.49 -9.80 -8.97
N LEU A 142 -0.25 -8.95 -7.95
CA LEU A 142 -1.05 -8.94 -6.73
C LEU A 142 -2.51 -8.58 -7.00
N VAL A 143 -2.77 -7.50 -7.77
CA VAL A 143 -4.14 -7.09 -8.10
C VAL A 143 -4.85 -8.14 -8.93
N ARG A 144 -4.16 -8.75 -9.91
CA ARG A 144 -4.74 -9.85 -10.72
C ARG A 144 -5.13 -11.02 -9.82
N ALA A 145 -4.27 -11.44 -8.91
CA ALA A 145 -4.60 -12.50 -7.97
C ALA A 145 -5.79 -12.16 -7.06
N MET A 146 -5.93 -10.89 -6.65
CA MET A 146 -7.11 -10.45 -5.90
C MET A 146 -8.40 -10.58 -6.70
N ILE A 147 -8.35 -10.34 -8.00
CA ILE A 147 -9.48 -10.51 -8.92
C ILE A 147 -9.81 -11.99 -9.09
N ASP A 148 -8.82 -12.82 -9.36
CA ASP A 148 -8.98 -14.25 -9.62
C ASP A 148 -9.50 -15.01 -8.38
N THR A 149 -9.31 -14.46 -7.19
CA THR A 149 -9.72 -15.03 -5.90
C THR A 149 -10.96 -14.36 -5.29
N LEU A 150 -11.74 -13.63 -6.08
CA LEU A 150 -12.97 -13.00 -5.59
C LEU A 150 -13.94 -14.05 -5.03
N PRO A 151 -14.61 -13.77 -3.88
CA PRO A 151 -15.65 -14.64 -3.35
C PRO A 151 -16.78 -14.86 -4.36
N LYS A 152 -17.42 -16.04 -4.34
CA LYS A 152 -18.47 -16.43 -5.29
C LYS A 152 -19.68 -15.48 -5.32
N ASN A 153 -19.91 -14.73 -4.27
CA ASN A 153 -21.00 -13.75 -4.16
C ASN A 153 -20.58 -12.34 -4.63
N VAL A 154 -19.33 -12.15 -5.12
CA VAL A 154 -18.84 -10.90 -5.69
C VAL A 154 -18.77 -11.03 -7.20
N TYR A 155 -19.46 -10.14 -7.90
CA TYR A 155 -19.58 -10.10 -9.35
C TYR A 155 -18.82 -8.87 -9.86
N LEU A 156 -17.72 -9.09 -10.59
CA LEU A 156 -16.93 -8.03 -11.21
C LEU A 156 -17.48 -7.71 -12.60
N PHE A 157 -17.69 -6.42 -12.85
CA PHE A 157 -18.03 -5.86 -14.17
C PHE A 157 -17.00 -4.80 -14.54
N GLU A 158 -16.16 -5.13 -15.49
CA GLU A 158 -15.15 -4.26 -16.07
C GLU A 158 -15.74 -3.43 -17.22
N ASN A 159 -15.05 -2.37 -17.64
CA ASN A 159 -15.51 -1.46 -18.70
C ASN A 159 -16.94 -0.97 -18.48
N THR A 160 -17.33 -0.81 -17.21
CA THR A 160 -18.69 -0.51 -16.78
C THR A 160 -18.71 0.79 -15.94
N PRO A 161 -18.49 1.95 -16.58
CA PRO A 161 -18.47 3.22 -15.88
C PRO A 161 -19.85 3.55 -15.29
N LEU A 162 -19.88 3.87 -14.00
CA LEU A 162 -21.06 4.43 -13.37
C LEU A 162 -21.29 5.85 -13.90
N ILE A 163 -22.40 6.08 -14.58
CA ILE A 163 -22.74 7.39 -15.18
C ILE A 163 -23.39 8.30 -14.15
N ASN A 164 -24.35 7.76 -13.40
CA ASN A 164 -25.11 8.52 -12.42
C ASN A 164 -25.69 7.59 -11.37
N TRP A 165 -26.04 8.13 -10.21
CA TRP A 165 -26.76 7.42 -9.18
C TRP A 165 -27.77 8.33 -8.48
N GLN A 166 -28.85 7.73 -7.99
CA GLN A 166 -29.92 8.44 -7.31
C GLN A 166 -30.35 7.66 -6.07
N LYS A 167 -30.38 8.33 -4.93
CA LYS A 167 -30.96 7.76 -3.71
C LYS A 167 -32.49 7.75 -3.82
N LYS A 168 -33.09 6.59 -3.63
CA LYS A 168 -34.52 6.39 -3.45
C LYS A 168 -34.80 6.16 -1.96
N ARG A 169 -36.06 6.08 -1.56
CA ARG A 169 -36.44 5.93 -0.15
C ARG A 169 -35.73 4.79 0.56
N ASN A 170 -35.66 3.61 -0.06
CA ASN A 170 -35.08 2.40 0.54
C ASN A 170 -33.98 1.75 -0.33
N SER A 171 -33.48 2.45 -1.35
CA SER A 171 -32.51 1.88 -2.28
C SER A 171 -31.74 2.96 -3.01
N ILE A 172 -30.74 2.56 -3.77
CA ILE A 172 -29.94 3.41 -4.63
C ILE A 172 -30.04 2.87 -6.05
N LYS A 173 -30.49 3.71 -6.99
CA LYS A 173 -30.49 3.38 -8.41
C LYS A 173 -29.18 3.85 -9.03
N CYS A 174 -28.40 2.90 -9.56
CA CYS A 174 -27.15 3.14 -10.27
C CYS A 174 -27.40 3.02 -11.78
N GLN A 175 -26.98 4.00 -12.56
CA GLN A 175 -27.16 4.05 -14.02
C GLN A 175 -25.84 3.82 -14.72
N PHE A 176 -25.80 2.87 -15.63
CA PHE A 176 -24.71 2.56 -16.55
C PHE A 176 -25.14 2.87 -18.00
N LYS A 177 -24.24 2.76 -18.97
CA LYS A 177 -24.51 3.12 -20.37
C LYS A 177 -25.77 2.44 -20.94
N ASN A 178 -25.89 1.13 -20.74
CA ASN A 178 -26.98 0.31 -21.34
C ASN A 178 -27.81 -0.42 -20.29
N SER A 179 -27.64 -0.10 -19.01
CA SER A 179 -28.30 -0.83 -17.92
C SER A 179 -28.46 0.02 -16.67
N HIS A 180 -29.21 -0.47 -15.73
CA HIS A 180 -29.26 0.09 -14.40
C HIS A 180 -29.34 -1.04 -13.36
N VAL A 181 -28.90 -0.73 -12.15
CA VAL A 181 -28.94 -1.63 -11.00
C VAL A 181 -29.56 -0.89 -9.84
N GLN A 182 -30.35 -1.61 -9.07
CA GLN A 182 -30.86 -1.14 -7.78
C GLN A 182 -30.10 -1.87 -6.67
N ALA A 183 -29.56 -1.13 -5.73
CA ALA A 183 -28.78 -1.64 -4.61
C ALA A 183 -29.26 -1.02 -3.29
N ASP A 184 -29.05 -1.71 -2.20
CA ASP A 184 -29.36 -1.19 -0.85
C ASP A 184 -28.29 -0.19 -0.40
N LYS A 185 -27.05 -0.41 -0.82
CA LYS A 185 -25.89 0.43 -0.48
C LYS A 185 -24.95 0.59 -1.68
N ILE A 186 -24.27 1.73 -1.74
CA ILE A 186 -23.18 2.01 -2.67
C ILE A 186 -21.94 2.46 -1.87
N ILE A 187 -20.77 2.05 -2.31
CA ILE A 187 -19.46 2.46 -1.78
C ILE A 187 -18.63 2.92 -2.96
N PHE A 188 -18.00 4.10 -2.84
CA PHE A 188 -17.10 4.69 -3.83
C PHE A 188 -15.65 4.53 -3.41
#